data_8803a0bb2b8bb3b4e1cac848e6690da8
#
_entry.id   8803a0bb2b8bb3b4e1cac848e6690da8
#
_cell.length_a   1.000
_cell.length_b   1.000
_cell.length_c   1.000
_cell.angle_alpha   90.00
_cell.angle_beta   90.00
_cell.angle_gamma   90.00
#
_symmetry.space_group_name_H-M   'P 1'
#
loop_
_entity.id
_entity.type
_entity.pdbx_description
1 polymer ?
#
loop_
_entity_poly.entity_id
_entity_poly.type
_entity_poly.pdbx_seq_one_letter_code
_entity_poly.pdbx_strand_id
1 'polypeptide(L)'
;MNKVFLIGNLTRDPELRETPSGIAVCRFAIAVSRNYTNEDGERQTDFFECTAWRGLGETIAKYTKKGKKVAVVGSVQLRNYEDNNGIKRTAIDIIVNDVEFLSPKEADDEAETPKAKKKPRLQPMDDDGDIPF
;
A
#
# COMPACT_ATOMS: atom_id res chain seq x y z
N MET A 1 -21.56 7.04 3.37
CA MET A 1 -20.42 6.12 3.60
C MET A 1 -19.34 6.40 2.58
N ASN A 2 -18.10 6.45 3.03
CA ASN A 2 -16.97 6.75 2.16
C ASN A 2 -15.89 5.71 2.46
N LYS A 3 -15.82 4.68 1.63
CA LYS A 3 -14.87 3.58 1.82
C LYS A 3 -14.27 3.17 0.50
N VAL A 4 -12.99 2.88 0.52
CA VAL A 4 -12.29 2.37 -0.65
C VAL A 4 -11.39 1.22 -0.22
N PHE A 5 -11.29 0.21 -1.07
CA PHE A 5 -10.45 -0.96 -0.87
C PHE A 5 -9.52 -1.05 -2.06
N LEU A 6 -8.22 -1.01 -1.81
CA LEU A 6 -7.23 -1.01 -2.88
C LEU A 6 -6.15 -2.03 -2.58
N ILE A 7 -5.75 -2.78 -3.60
CA ILE A 7 -4.62 -3.69 -3.49
C ILE A 7 -3.61 -3.26 -4.55
N GLY A 8 -2.41 -2.98 -4.12
CA GLY A 8 -1.37 -2.53 -5.04
C GLY A 8 0.00 -2.64 -4.43
N ASN A 9 0.98 -2.23 -5.20
CA ASN A 9 2.38 -2.28 -4.78
C ASN A 9 2.88 -0.87 -4.52
N LEU A 10 3.67 -0.71 -3.47
CA LEU A 10 4.27 0.59 -3.19
C LEU A 10 5.19 1.00 -4.32
N THR A 11 5.09 2.25 -4.73
CA THR A 11 5.92 2.78 -5.81
C THR A 11 7.21 3.40 -5.29
N ARG A 12 7.26 3.65 -3.98
CA ARG A 12 8.44 4.20 -3.33
C ARG A 12 8.40 3.78 -1.86
N ASP A 13 9.51 3.97 -1.17
CA ASP A 13 9.54 3.68 0.26
C ASP A 13 8.58 4.62 0.97
N PRO A 14 7.86 4.12 1.98
CA PRO A 14 6.96 4.99 2.74
C PRO A 14 7.75 6.06 3.48
N GLU A 15 7.20 7.25 3.54
CA GLU A 15 7.84 8.40 4.15
C GLU A 15 7.16 8.68 5.47
N LEU A 16 7.88 8.51 6.56
CA LEU A 16 7.34 8.74 7.90
C LEU A 16 7.85 10.09 8.40
N ARG A 17 6.93 10.94 8.82
CA ARG A 17 7.25 12.25 9.35
C ARG A 17 6.43 12.52 10.59
N GLU A 18 6.79 13.58 11.29
CA GLU A 18 6.01 14.04 12.43
C GLU A 18 5.51 15.44 12.17
N THR A 19 4.28 15.69 12.60
CA THR A 19 3.75 17.05 12.55
C THR A 19 4.41 17.88 13.65
N PRO A 20 4.27 19.23 13.60
CA PRO A 20 4.82 20.05 14.69
C PRO A 20 4.30 19.67 16.07
N SER A 21 3.13 19.06 16.15
CA SER A 21 2.59 18.61 17.45
C SER A 21 3.03 17.21 17.80
N GLY A 22 3.94 16.59 17.02
CA GLY A 22 4.49 15.30 17.37
C GLY A 22 3.69 14.10 16.93
N ILE A 23 2.75 14.28 16.01
CA ILE A 23 1.91 13.19 15.53
C ILE A 23 2.55 12.57 14.30
N ALA A 24 2.71 11.24 14.33
CA ALA A 24 3.31 10.52 13.22
C ALA A 24 2.36 10.49 12.02
N VAL A 25 2.92 10.73 10.83
CA VAL A 25 2.16 10.63 9.59
C VAL A 25 3.05 9.94 8.56
N CYS A 26 2.50 8.92 7.91
CA CYS A 26 3.21 8.16 6.89
C CYS A 26 2.52 8.40 5.54
N ARG A 27 3.30 8.76 4.56
CA ARG A 27 2.79 8.95 3.19
C ARG A 27 3.45 7.94 2.27
N PHE A 28 2.65 7.33 1.43
CA PHE A 28 3.14 6.37 0.47
C PHE A 28 2.22 6.36 -0.74
N ALA A 29 2.69 5.80 -1.83
CA ALA A 29 1.90 5.70 -3.05
C ALA A 29 1.86 4.24 -3.47
N ILE A 30 0.71 3.81 -3.96
CA ILE A 30 0.55 2.46 -4.46
C ILE A 30 0.13 2.48 -5.92
N ALA A 31 0.58 1.48 -6.65
CA ALA A 31 0.23 1.27 -8.04
C ALA A 31 -0.78 0.14 -8.10
N VAL A 32 -1.95 0.44 -8.65
CA VAL A 32 -3.05 -0.52 -8.74
C VAL A 32 -3.33 -0.77 -10.20
N SER A 33 -3.19 -2.03 -10.62
CA SER A 33 -3.46 -2.39 -12.01
C SER A 33 -4.95 -2.53 -12.23
N ARG A 34 -5.41 -2.03 -13.37
CA ARG A 34 -6.81 -2.19 -13.73
C ARG A 34 -7.09 -3.64 -14.13
N ASN A 35 -8.33 -4.03 -13.99
CA ASN A 35 -8.74 -5.41 -14.27
C ASN A 35 -8.84 -5.73 -15.75
N TYR A 36 -8.72 -4.74 -16.61
CA TYR A 36 -8.87 -4.92 -18.04
C TYR A 36 -7.69 -4.29 -18.78
N THR A 37 -7.49 -4.71 -20.02
CA THR A 37 -6.46 -4.13 -20.87
C THR A 37 -7.11 -3.12 -21.81
N ASN A 38 -6.29 -2.20 -22.31
CA ASN A 38 -6.79 -1.24 -23.30
C ASN A 38 -6.78 -1.88 -24.68
N GLU A 39 -7.08 -1.08 -25.72
CA GLU A 39 -7.18 -1.59 -27.08
C GLU A 39 -5.86 -2.15 -27.59
N ASP A 40 -4.75 -1.64 -27.05
CA ASP A 40 -3.42 -2.10 -27.45
C ASP A 40 -2.99 -3.34 -26.70
N GLY A 41 -3.85 -3.89 -25.86
CA GLY A 41 -3.51 -5.07 -25.08
C GLY A 41 -2.69 -4.77 -23.84
N GLU A 42 -2.53 -3.51 -23.49
CA GLU A 42 -1.75 -3.12 -22.34
C GLU A 42 -2.65 -2.88 -21.14
N ARG A 43 -2.18 -3.33 -19.98
CA ARG A 43 -2.90 -3.10 -18.73
C ARG A 43 -2.49 -1.75 -18.16
N GLN A 44 -3.48 -0.94 -17.86
CA GLN A 44 -3.22 0.37 -17.31
C GLN A 44 -3.11 0.28 -15.78
N THR A 45 -2.34 1.21 -15.22
CA THR A 45 -2.08 1.26 -13.79
C THR A 45 -2.45 2.64 -13.28
N ASP A 46 -3.16 2.66 -12.16
CA ASP A 46 -3.49 3.91 -11.48
C ASP A 46 -2.63 4.04 -10.24
N PHE A 47 -2.25 5.27 -9.92
CA PHE A 47 -1.39 5.55 -8.77
C PHE A 47 -2.18 6.34 -7.76
N PHE A 48 -2.15 5.89 -6.50
CA PHE A 48 -2.91 6.52 -5.42
C PHE A 48 -1.97 6.97 -4.33
N GLU A 49 -2.12 8.23 -3.91
CA GLU A 49 -1.40 8.74 -2.74
C GLU A 49 -2.18 8.37 -1.50
N CYS A 50 -1.48 7.80 -0.54
CA CYS A 50 -2.09 7.32 0.69
C CYS A 50 -1.43 7.98 1.89
N THR A 51 -2.23 8.24 2.91
CA THR A 51 -1.75 8.85 4.14
C THR A 51 -2.27 8.05 5.31
N ALA A 52 -1.38 7.65 6.20
CA ALA A 52 -1.73 6.92 7.41
C ALA A 52 -1.19 7.68 8.61
N TRP A 53 -2.02 7.79 9.65
CA TRP A 53 -1.70 8.61 10.81
C TRP A 53 -1.39 7.74 12.02
N ARG A 54 -0.53 8.26 12.91
CA ARG A 54 -0.25 7.70 14.22
C ARG A 54 0.35 6.30 14.11
N GLY A 55 -0.07 5.37 14.95
CA GLY A 55 0.51 4.04 14.99
C GLY A 55 0.40 3.26 13.70
N LEU A 56 -0.68 3.44 12.97
CA LEU A 56 -0.82 2.78 11.68
C LEU A 56 0.26 3.25 10.71
N GLY A 57 0.54 4.55 10.71
CA GLY A 57 1.60 5.09 9.85
C GLY A 57 2.96 4.53 10.23
N GLU A 58 3.22 4.43 11.52
CA GLU A 58 4.48 3.86 11.99
C GLU A 58 4.63 2.41 11.58
N THR A 59 3.54 1.65 11.67
CA THR A 59 3.54 0.25 11.27
C THR A 59 3.84 0.11 9.78
N ILE A 60 3.21 0.92 8.95
CA ILE A 60 3.44 0.87 7.52
C ILE A 60 4.90 1.20 7.19
N ALA A 61 5.43 2.23 7.82
CA ALA A 61 6.81 2.62 7.58
C ALA A 61 7.78 1.53 8.00
N LYS A 62 7.44 0.79 9.05
CA LYS A 62 8.34 -0.24 9.59
C LYS A 62 8.29 -1.52 8.78
N TYR A 63 7.12 -1.92 8.30
CA TYR A 63 6.94 -3.27 7.75
C TYR A 63 6.81 -3.32 6.24
N THR A 64 6.92 -2.20 5.53
CA THR A 64 6.80 -2.25 4.08
C THR A 64 7.82 -1.31 3.45
N LYS A 65 7.99 -1.47 2.14
CA LYS A 65 8.94 -0.67 1.37
C LYS A 65 8.55 -0.73 -0.10
N LYS A 66 9.29 0.00 -0.93
CA LYS A 66 9.05 0.03 -2.37
C LYS A 66 8.94 -1.38 -2.92
N GLY A 67 7.93 -1.62 -3.73
CA GLY A 67 7.73 -2.90 -4.41
C GLY A 67 6.86 -3.89 -3.65
N LYS A 68 6.60 -3.64 -2.37
CA LYS A 68 5.81 -4.57 -1.58
C LYS A 68 4.33 -4.38 -1.87
N LYS A 69 3.58 -5.46 -1.75
CA LYS A 69 2.14 -5.46 -2.02
C LYS A 69 1.37 -5.29 -0.72
N VAL A 70 0.39 -4.42 -0.75
CA VAL A 70 -0.45 -4.15 0.43
C VAL A 70 -1.90 -4.05 0.00
N ALA A 71 -2.79 -4.35 0.94
CA ALA A 71 -4.21 -4.09 0.80
C ALA A 71 -4.55 -2.93 1.73
N VAL A 72 -5.13 -1.89 1.19
CA VAL A 72 -5.43 -0.67 1.92
C VAL A 72 -6.93 -0.49 2.00
N VAL A 73 -7.43 -0.21 3.20
CA VAL A 73 -8.82 0.16 3.40
C VAL A 73 -8.81 1.59 3.93
N GLY A 74 -9.60 2.45 3.30
CA GLY A 74 -9.62 3.83 3.74
C GLY A 74 -10.79 4.61 3.17
N SER A 75 -10.64 5.91 3.22
CA SER A 75 -11.64 6.82 2.66
C SER A 75 -10.98 7.74 1.65
N VAL A 76 -11.78 8.21 0.71
CA VAL A 76 -11.31 9.12 -0.33
C VAL A 76 -11.52 10.54 0.13
N GLN A 77 -10.49 11.37 0.02
CA GLN A 77 -10.61 12.80 0.24
C GLN A 77 -10.18 13.53 -1.01
N LEU A 78 -10.92 14.55 -1.37
CA LEU A 78 -10.57 15.40 -2.49
C LEU A 78 -9.88 16.64 -1.95
N ARG A 79 -8.78 17.00 -2.58
CA ARG A 79 -8.00 18.16 -2.19
C ARG A 79 -7.92 19.11 -3.36
N ASN A 80 -8.44 20.32 -3.19
CA ASN A 80 -8.39 21.33 -4.23
C ASN A 80 -7.13 22.16 -4.05
N TYR A 81 -6.43 22.41 -5.14
CA TYR A 81 -5.21 23.22 -5.09
C TYR A 81 -5.05 23.93 -6.42
N GLU A 82 -4.14 24.89 -6.42
CA GLU A 82 -3.81 25.68 -7.61
C GLU A 82 -2.41 25.31 -8.05
N ASP A 83 -2.23 24.99 -9.32
CA ASP A 83 -0.90 24.64 -9.80
C ASP A 83 -0.09 25.92 -10.09
N ASN A 84 1.13 25.72 -10.59
CA ASN A 84 2.03 26.85 -10.84
C ASN A 84 1.54 27.80 -11.90
N ASN A 85 0.59 27.37 -12.71
CA ASN A 85 0.00 28.20 -13.76
C ASN A 85 -1.29 28.86 -13.33
N GLY A 86 -1.67 28.73 -12.06
CA GLY A 86 -2.91 29.32 -11.55
C GLY A 86 -4.16 28.54 -11.92
N ILE A 87 -4.01 27.33 -12.43
CA ILE A 87 -5.15 26.48 -12.81
C ILE A 87 -5.59 25.68 -11.59
N LYS A 88 -6.88 25.71 -11.30
CA LYS A 88 -7.42 24.95 -10.18
C LYS A 88 -7.47 23.48 -10.52
N ARG A 89 -6.98 22.66 -9.60
CA ARG A 89 -6.95 21.22 -9.80
C ARG A 89 -7.45 20.51 -8.56
N THR A 90 -7.82 19.26 -8.75
CA THR A 90 -8.30 18.42 -7.66
C THR A 90 -7.44 17.17 -7.60
N ALA A 91 -6.91 16.91 -6.42
CA ALA A 91 -6.14 15.67 -6.16
C ALA A 91 -6.98 14.75 -5.30
N ILE A 92 -6.74 13.46 -5.45
CA ILE A 92 -7.42 12.44 -4.66
C ILE A 92 -6.42 11.87 -3.67
N ASP A 93 -6.75 11.95 -2.39
CA ASP A 93 -5.93 11.37 -1.34
C ASP A 93 -6.70 10.26 -0.68
N ILE A 94 -6.01 9.17 -0.34
CA ILE A 94 -6.61 8.05 0.38
C ILE A 94 -6.16 8.14 1.83
N ILE A 95 -7.11 8.28 2.73
CA ILE A 95 -6.80 8.28 4.16
C ILE A 95 -6.96 6.86 4.65
N VAL A 96 -5.86 6.26 5.07
CA VAL A 96 -5.80 4.84 5.38
C VAL A 96 -6.38 4.57 6.76
N ASN A 97 -7.32 3.63 6.82
CA ASN A 97 -7.91 3.19 8.09
C ASN A 97 -7.34 1.85 8.54
N ASP A 98 -6.91 1.02 7.58
CA ASP A 98 -6.39 -0.29 7.87
C ASP A 98 -5.51 -0.74 6.71
N VAL A 99 -4.59 -1.65 6.99
CA VAL A 99 -3.69 -2.13 5.96
C VAL A 99 -3.34 -3.59 6.26
N GLU A 100 -3.20 -4.38 5.19
CA GLU A 100 -2.68 -5.73 5.31
C GLU A 100 -1.49 -5.86 4.39
N PHE A 101 -0.45 -6.49 4.89
CA PHE A 101 0.78 -6.68 4.13
C PHE A 101 0.70 -8.02 3.42
N LEU A 102 0.71 -7.99 2.09
CA LEU A 102 0.44 -9.17 1.29
C LEU A 102 1.69 -9.79 0.68
N SER A 103 2.81 -9.07 0.70
CA SER A 103 4.05 -9.63 0.17
C SER A 103 4.68 -10.58 1.16
N PRO A 104 5.32 -11.66 0.68
CA PRO A 104 6.06 -12.53 1.58
C PRO A 104 7.24 -11.78 2.19
N LYS A 105 7.76 -12.32 3.29
CA LYS A 105 8.94 -11.73 3.93
C LYS A 105 10.13 -11.78 2.98
N GLU A 106 11.02 -10.82 3.13
CA GLU A 106 12.27 -10.83 2.40
C GLU A 106 13.15 -11.98 2.86
N ALA A 107 14.09 -12.36 2.00
CA ALA A 107 14.98 -13.45 2.33
C ALA A 107 15.79 -13.15 3.60
N ASP A 108 16.21 -11.91 3.77
CA ASP A 108 16.96 -11.56 4.96
C ASP A 108 16.08 -11.60 6.21
N ASP A 109 14.79 -11.29 6.06
CA ASP A 109 13.85 -11.43 7.17
C ASP A 109 13.65 -12.90 7.48
N GLU A 110 13.59 -13.72 6.45
CA GLU A 110 13.38 -15.14 6.61
C GLU A 110 14.59 -15.82 7.24
N ALA A 111 15.75 -15.26 7.03
CA ALA A 111 16.94 -15.81 7.65
C ALA A 111 16.86 -15.74 9.16
N GLU A 112 16.07 -14.86 9.66
CA GLU A 112 15.86 -14.73 11.09
C GLU A 112 14.89 -15.76 11.63
N THR A 113 14.10 -16.40 10.72
CA THR A 113 13.06 -17.34 11.12
C THR A 113 13.33 -18.70 10.59
N PRO A 114 14.22 -19.25 10.43
CA PRO A 114 14.47 -20.48 9.73
C PRO A 114 13.40 -21.56 9.86
N LYS A 115 13.07 -21.28 9.61
CA LYS A 115 12.30 -21.61 9.28
C LYS A 115 11.42 -22.03 8.89
N ALA A 116 11.38 -22.00 8.85
CA ALA A 116 10.58 -21.90 8.33
C ALA A 116 10.16 -22.66 7.77
N LYS A 117 10.48 -22.90 7.84
CA LYS A 117 10.12 -23.10 7.17
C LYS A 117 9.41 -23.73 6.80
N LYS A 118 9.53 -23.96 7.03
CA LYS A 118 8.98 -24.08 6.50
C LYS A 118 8.16 -24.39 6.17
N LYS A 119 8.15 -24.79 6.36
CA LYS A 119 7.42 -24.69 5.83
C LYS A 119 6.70 -24.88 5.51
N PRO A 120 6.63 -25.16 5.71
CA PRO A 120 5.80 -25.02 5.12
C PRO A 120 5.23 -25.32 4.87
N ARG A 121 5.20 -25.73 4.86
CA ARG A 121 4.60 -25.47 4.36
C ARG A 121 3.88 -25.47 4.00
N LEU A 122 3.92 -25.84 4.17
CA LEU A 122 3.32 -25.34 3.65
C LEU A 122 3.02 -25.33 3.28
N GLN A 123 3.05 -25.80 3.23
CA GLN A 123 2.69 -25.39 2.66
C GLN A 123 2.09 -25.34 2.22
N PRO A 124 2.16 -26.13 2.40
CA PRO A 124 1.55 -25.76 1.80
C PRO A 124 0.88 -25.78 1.71
N MET A 125 0.73 -25.98 1.67
CA MET A 125 0.10 -25.42 1.37
C MET A 125 -0.39 -25.17 1.07
N ASP A 126 -0.31 -25.78 1.04
CA ASP A 126 -0.71 -25.15 0.62
C ASP A 126 -1.36 -24.89 0.28
N ASP A 127 -1.26 -25.40 0.31
CA ASP A 127 -1.80 -24.69 -0.13
C ASP A 127 -2.47 -24.23 -0.22
N ASP A 128 -2.48 -24.66 -0.12
CA ASP A 128 -3.07 -23.77 -0.28
C ASP A 128 -3.55 -23.01 -0.35
N GLY A 129 -3.56 -23.36 -0.18
CA GLY A 129 -3.99 -22.17 -0.43
C GLY A 129 -4.41 -21.65 -0.42
N ASP A 130 -4.36 -21.80 -0.31
CA ASP A 130 -4.75 -20.95 -0.36
C ASP A 130 -5.40 -20.38 -0.48
N ILE A 131 -5.54 -20.78 -0.42
CA ILE A 131 -6.09 -19.91 -0.53
C ILE A 131 -6.51 -19.31 -0.76
N PRO A 132 -6.78 -19.36 -0.81
CA PRO A 132 -7.23 -18.37 -1.06
C PRO A 132 -7.51 -17.78 -1.06
N PHE A 133 -7.47 -17.62 -1.10
CA PHE A 133 -7.77 -16.50 -1.09
C PHE A 133 -7.78 -16.20 -1.16
#